data_69631c0780ddcd979e55fc1b058649ec
#
_entry.id   69631c0780ddcd979e55fc1b058649ec
#
_cell.length_a   1.000
_cell.length_b   1.000
_cell.length_c   1.000
_cell.angle_alpha   90.00
_cell.angle_beta   90.00
_cell.angle_gamma   90.00
#
_symmetry.space_group_name_H-M   'P 1'
#
loop_
_entity.id
_entity.type
_entity.pdbx_description
1 polymer ?
#
loop_
_entity_poly.entity_id
_entity_poly.type
_entity_poly.pdbx_seq_one_letter_code
_entity_poly.pdbx_strand_id
1 'polypeptide(L)'
;RSVRERVSFNENWKFQTTDDADATQVDYDDSNWRVLNLPHDAAIEGEFHKDNNSRTGGLPNQGRRVYRKIFSIDSSKKGEIVTLEFDGVMSNSLIYINGEEVYHRPYGYIGFEVDITPYIELGKENTIAVEMNQEVLSARWYTGAGIYRNVWLEIKNPVHVAHWGTNVTTPEISNEKALVAIETKVENKNSSKGDFSLQTTILDQEGNEVASKTEDIDFQEQERISVQQELSLSQPNLWDLDSPYLYKVVSTIFQYNQEIDRYETTFGVRTIEFSREGFFINNRKEKIKGVCLHHDLGPLGSAVNRRATERQLQIMKDMGVNA
;
A
#
# COMPACT_ATOMS: atom_id res chain seq x y z
N ARG A 1 22.29 2.81 -8.02
CA ARG A 1 21.68 2.69 -6.68
C ARG A 1 20.30 3.31 -6.79
N SER A 2 19.23 2.63 -6.39
CA SER A 2 17.90 3.23 -6.37
C SER A 2 17.89 4.37 -5.36
N VAL A 3 17.33 5.52 -5.73
CA VAL A 3 17.21 6.69 -4.83
C VAL A 3 16.15 6.48 -3.75
N ARG A 4 15.07 5.74 -4.08
CA ARG A 4 14.09 5.20 -3.13
C ARG A 4 14.29 3.70 -3.06
N GLU A 5 14.47 3.17 -1.86
CA GLU A 5 14.57 1.74 -1.63
C GLU A 5 13.23 1.25 -1.06
N ARG A 6 12.64 0.22 -1.68
CA ARG A 6 11.43 -0.44 -1.18
C ARG A 6 11.67 -1.94 -1.19
N VAL A 7 11.68 -2.53 0.00
CA VAL A 7 11.98 -3.95 0.16
C VAL A 7 10.89 -4.66 0.95
N SER A 8 10.71 -5.95 0.67
CA SER A 8 9.78 -6.78 1.43
C SER A 8 10.23 -6.90 2.89
N PHE A 9 9.29 -6.72 3.80
CA PHE A 9 9.49 -6.86 5.23
C PHE A 9 8.73 -8.05 5.81
N ASN A 10 8.26 -8.96 4.95
CA ASN A 10 7.34 -10.05 5.29
C ASN A 10 7.98 -11.22 6.05
N GLU A 11 9.29 -11.41 5.99
CA GLU A 11 9.94 -12.63 6.44
C GLU A 11 10.28 -12.60 7.93
N ASN A 12 10.32 -13.79 8.55
CA ASN A 12 10.88 -14.02 9.89
C ASN A 12 10.22 -13.19 11.00
N TRP A 13 8.91 -13.11 11.02
CA TRP A 13 8.16 -12.56 12.15
C TRP A 13 7.95 -13.64 13.21
N LYS A 14 8.11 -13.27 14.46
CA LYS A 14 7.68 -14.07 15.62
C LYS A 14 6.25 -13.73 15.95
N PHE A 15 5.43 -14.73 16.27
CA PHE A 15 4.00 -14.56 16.49
C PHE A 15 3.53 -15.36 17.71
N GLN A 16 2.64 -14.73 18.48
CA GLN A 16 1.95 -15.37 19.58
C GLN A 16 0.58 -14.72 19.84
N THR A 17 -0.42 -15.53 20.22
CA THR A 17 -1.63 -15.04 20.87
C THR A 17 -1.34 -15.00 22.37
N THR A 18 -1.41 -13.82 22.98
CA THR A 18 -1.02 -13.61 24.38
C THR A 18 -1.69 -12.39 24.98
N ASP A 19 -2.08 -12.48 26.24
CA ASP A 19 -2.59 -11.35 27.03
C ASP A 19 -1.49 -10.68 27.88
N ASP A 20 -0.23 -11.14 27.73
CA ASP A 20 0.90 -10.54 28.44
C ASP A 20 1.13 -9.11 27.96
N ALA A 21 0.98 -8.15 28.88
CA ALA A 21 1.12 -6.73 28.56
C ALA A 21 2.54 -6.35 28.10
N ASP A 22 3.56 -7.07 28.58
CA ASP A 22 4.96 -6.79 28.28
C ASP A 22 5.41 -7.34 26.92
N ALA A 23 4.54 -8.04 26.21
CA ALA A 23 4.84 -8.68 24.92
C ALA A 23 5.30 -7.70 23.82
N THR A 24 5.12 -6.39 24.00
CA THR A 24 5.58 -5.33 23.07
C THR A 24 6.91 -4.69 23.47
N GLN A 25 7.45 -5.03 24.65
CA GLN A 25 8.69 -4.46 25.17
C GLN A 25 9.92 -5.04 24.48
N VAL A 26 11.03 -4.29 24.46
CA VAL A 26 12.27 -4.66 23.76
C VAL A 26 12.88 -5.94 24.32
N ASP A 27 12.94 -6.02 25.65
CA ASP A 27 13.60 -7.11 26.41
C ASP A 27 12.69 -8.32 26.68
N TYR A 28 11.49 -8.34 26.08
CA TYR A 28 10.58 -9.46 26.23
C TYR A 28 11.16 -10.75 25.63
N ASP A 29 11.12 -11.85 26.38
CA ASP A 29 11.59 -13.16 25.92
C ASP A 29 10.55 -13.80 24.97
N ASP A 30 10.78 -13.65 23.69
CA ASP A 30 10.00 -14.25 22.61
C ASP A 30 10.67 -15.50 21.99
N SER A 31 11.61 -16.12 22.69
CA SER A 31 12.37 -17.27 22.19
C SER A 31 11.51 -18.47 21.84
N ASN A 32 10.40 -18.66 22.54
CA ASN A 32 9.44 -19.73 22.32
C ASN A 32 8.32 -19.40 21.31
N TRP A 33 8.33 -18.20 20.74
CA TRP A 33 7.31 -17.80 19.78
C TRP A 33 7.52 -18.47 18.42
N ARG A 34 6.41 -18.75 17.75
CA ARG A 34 6.45 -19.31 16.40
C ARG A 34 6.99 -18.30 15.40
N VAL A 35 7.93 -18.73 14.57
CA VAL A 35 8.41 -17.93 13.43
C VAL A 35 7.54 -18.20 12.21
N LEU A 36 7.12 -17.14 11.54
CA LEU A 36 6.29 -17.20 10.33
C LEU A 36 6.62 -16.07 9.36
N ASN A 37 6.11 -16.20 8.15
CA ASN A 37 6.16 -15.16 7.13
C ASN A 37 4.76 -14.58 6.89
N LEU A 38 4.73 -13.28 6.55
CA LEU A 38 3.50 -12.60 6.13
C LEU A 38 3.22 -12.84 4.64
N PRO A 39 1.98 -12.76 4.19
CA PRO A 39 0.75 -12.53 4.95
C PRO A 39 0.34 -13.67 5.89
N HIS A 40 -0.34 -13.36 6.98
CA HIS A 40 -0.78 -14.35 7.96
C HIS A 40 -2.16 -14.00 8.51
N ASP A 41 -2.99 -15.03 8.71
CA ASP A 41 -4.29 -14.95 9.35
C ASP A 41 -4.38 -15.92 10.53
N ALA A 42 -4.32 -15.36 11.73
CA ALA A 42 -4.39 -16.13 12.97
C ALA A 42 -5.82 -16.57 13.32
N ALA A 43 -6.85 -15.97 12.72
CA ALA A 43 -8.24 -16.29 13.09
C ALA A 43 -8.66 -17.70 12.65
N ILE A 44 -8.08 -18.22 11.58
CA ILE A 44 -8.37 -19.58 11.09
C ILE A 44 -7.56 -20.68 11.80
N GLU A 45 -6.61 -20.30 12.64
CA GLU A 45 -5.77 -21.25 13.36
C GLU A 45 -6.46 -21.73 14.63
N GLY A 46 -6.26 -22.98 14.95
CA GLY A 46 -6.89 -23.61 16.11
C GLY A 46 -8.25 -24.25 15.80
N GLU A 47 -8.92 -24.70 16.83
CA GLU A 47 -10.18 -25.43 16.73
C GLU A 47 -11.38 -24.46 16.63
N PHE A 48 -12.40 -24.87 15.86
CA PHE A 48 -13.70 -24.21 15.87
C PHE A 48 -14.40 -24.46 17.20
N HIS A 49 -14.84 -23.39 17.85
CA HIS A 49 -15.55 -23.48 19.10
C HIS A 49 -16.86 -22.67 19.05
N LYS A 50 -17.96 -23.25 19.59
CA LYS A 50 -19.29 -22.62 19.56
C LYS A 50 -19.36 -21.27 20.29
N ASP A 51 -18.46 -21.02 21.22
CA ASP A 51 -18.40 -19.76 21.98
C ASP A 51 -17.61 -18.67 21.22
N ASN A 52 -16.93 -19.02 20.11
CA ASN A 52 -16.35 -18.06 19.19
C ASN A 52 -17.45 -17.30 18.45
N ASN A 53 -17.09 -16.17 17.84
CA ASN A 53 -18.04 -15.32 17.13
C ASN A 53 -18.71 -16.04 15.95
N SER A 54 -20.00 -16.39 16.09
CA SER A 54 -20.76 -17.11 15.07
C SER A 54 -21.33 -16.23 13.94
N ARG A 55 -21.39 -14.90 14.12
CA ARG A 55 -21.97 -13.99 13.10
C ARG A 55 -21.07 -13.77 11.90
N THR A 56 -19.80 -13.97 12.06
CA THR A 56 -18.79 -13.67 11.03
C THR A 56 -18.39 -14.88 10.20
N GLY A 57 -19.31 -15.88 10.12
CA GLY A 57 -19.19 -16.93 9.13
C GLY A 57 -18.09 -17.97 9.38
N GLY A 58 -17.85 -18.40 10.61
CA GLY A 58 -16.94 -19.50 10.77
C GLY A 58 -16.34 -19.71 12.16
N LEU A 59 -16.91 -19.09 13.19
CA LEU A 59 -16.42 -19.26 14.55
C LEU A 59 -14.90 -19.02 14.66
N PRO A 60 -14.37 -17.90 14.12
CA PRO A 60 -12.94 -17.66 14.08
C PRO A 60 -12.35 -17.57 15.47
N ASN A 61 -11.14 -18.07 15.64
CA ASN A 61 -10.38 -17.96 16.86
C ASN A 61 -10.17 -16.48 17.25
N GLN A 62 -10.22 -16.18 18.55
CA GLN A 62 -10.13 -14.82 19.09
C GLN A 62 -8.92 -14.67 20.02
N GLY A 63 -8.65 -13.46 20.47
CA GLY A 63 -7.61 -13.11 21.41
C GLY A 63 -6.70 -11.99 20.92
N ARG A 64 -5.95 -11.40 21.83
CA ARG A 64 -4.91 -10.43 21.54
C ARG A 64 -3.75 -11.12 20.83
N ARG A 65 -3.29 -10.59 19.72
CA ARG A 65 -2.23 -11.14 18.88
C ARG A 65 -1.07 -10.17 18.82
N VAL A 66 0.13 -10.69 18.93
CA VAL A 66 1.35 -9.88 18.85
C VAL A 66 2.31 -10.52 17.85
N TYR A 67 2.78 -9.69 16.93
CA TYR A 67 3.88 -10.01 16.01
C TYR A 67 5.09 -9.22 16.41
N ARG A 68 6.26 -9.84 16.39
CA ARG A 68 7.54 -9.20 16.74
C ARG A 68 8.59 -9.49 15.68
N LYS A 69 9.48 -8.54 15.44
CA LYS A 69 10.62 -8.73 14.56
C LYS A 69 11.78 -7.85 14.99
N ILE A 70 13.00 -8.40 14.93
CA ILE A 70 14.25 -7.64 15.08
C ILE A 70 14.75 -7.28 13.68
N PHE A 71 15.19 -6.05 13.48
CA PHE A 71 15.71 -5.54 12.24
C PHE A 71 16.80 -4.49 12.48
N SER A 72 17.59 -4.20 11.45
CA SER A 72 18.61 -3.14 11.50
C SER A 72 18.57 -2.30 10.24
N ILE A 73 18.86 -1.02 10.39
CA ILE A 73 19.04 -0.07 9.28
C ILE A 73 20.47 0.39 9.30
N ASP A 74 21.17 0.31 8.16
CA ASP A 74 22.58 0.68 8.05
C ASP A 74 22.80 2.15 8.42
N SER A 75 23.90 2.43 9.13
CA SER A 75 24.27 3.80 9.57
C SER A 75 24.49 4.78 8.42
N SER A 76 24.80 4.29 7.21
CA SER A 76 24.91 5.10 5.99
C SER A 76 23.60 5.76 5.56
N LYS A 77 22.46 5.33 6.13
CA LYS A 77 21.12 5.91 5.88
C LYS A 77 20.80 7.13 6.76
N LYS A 78 21.80 7.65 7.45
CA LYS A 78 21.64 8.86 8.27
C LYS A 78 21.14 10.03 7.42
N GLY A 79 20.03 10.64 7.87
CA GLY A 79 19.38 11.77 7.19
C GLY A 79 18.31 11.35 6.18
N GLU A 80 18.16 10.06 5.91
CA GLU A 80 17.04 9.52 5.11
C GLU A 80 15.79 9.31 5.99
N ILE A 81 14.63 9.25 5.36
CA ILE A 81 13.35 8.90 5.99
C ILE A 81 13.17 7.40 5.85
N VAL A 82 12.86 6.74 6.96
CA VAL A 82 12.59 5.30 7.03
C VAL A 82 11.13 5.10 7.41
N THR A 83 10.37 4.42 6.55
CA THR A 83 8.95 4.16 6.78
C THR A 83 8.63 2.68 6.64
N LEU A 84 7.57 2.26 7.34
CA LEU A 84 6.93 0.97 7.13
C LEU A 84 5.54 1.19 6.52
N GLU A 85 5.29 0.57 5.37
CA GLU A 85 3.98 0.52 4.75
C GLU A 85 3.34 -0.83 5.04
N PHE A 86 2.17 -0.80 5.66
CA PHE A 86 1.32 -1.97 5.89
C PHE A 86 0.18 -1.95 4.88
N ASP A 87 0.10 -2.95 4.03
CA ASP A 87 -1.01 -3.07 3.06
C ASP A 87 -2.34 -3.38 3.76
N GLY A 88 -2.31 -4.03 4.91
CA GLY A 88 -3.49 -4.31 5.73
C GLY A 88 -3.19 -5.11 7.00
N VAL A 89 -3.76 -4.65 8.11
CA VAL A 89 -3.70 -5.31 9.44
C VAL A 89 -5.11 -5.37 10.02
N MET A 90 -5.62 -6.53 10.36
CA MET A 90 -6.97 -6.74 10.89
C MET A 90 -6.91 -7.12 12.36
N SER A 91 -7.40 -6.27 13.20
CA SER A 91 -7.77 -4.86 13.19
C SER A 91 -7.40 -4.20 14.52
N ASN A 92 -7.68 -2.91 14.66
CA ASN A 92 -7.37 -2.15 15.87
C ASN A 92 -5.91 -2.36 16.30
N SER A 93 -5.00 -2.09 15.34
CA SER A 93 -3.58 -2.38 15.49
C SER A 93 -2.80 -1.23 16.13
N LEU A 94 -1.90 -1.58 17.03
CA LEU A 94 -0.90 -0.71 17.66
C LEU A 94 0.48 -1.11 17.17
N ILE A 95 1.26 -0.16 16.70
CA ILE A 95 2.63 -0.37 16.23
C ILE A 95 3.60 0.18 17.25
N TYR A 96 4.54 -0.64 17.67
CA TYR A 96 5.59 -0.28 18.63
C TYR A 96 6.96 -0.39 17.96
N ILE A 97 7.79 0.61 18.13
CA ILE A 97 9.22 0.58 17.74
C ILE A 97 10.05 0.77 19.00
N ASN A 98 10.95 -0.17 19.26
CA ASN A 98 11.81 -0.16 20.45
C ASN A 98 11.02 0.02 21.77
N GLY A 99 9.81 -0.60 21.85
CA GLY A 99 8.93 -0.54 23.03
C GLY A 99 8.06 0.71 23.12
N GLU A 100 8.24 1.69 22.25
CA GLU A 100 7.42 2.91 22.18
C GLU A 100 6.26 2.73 21.20
N GLU A 101 5.03 3.06 21.61
CA GLU A 101 3.87 3.10 20.72
C GLU A 101 3.98 4.29 19.76
N VAL A 102 4.08 4.00 18.46
CA VAL A 102 4.31 5.01 17.42
C VAL A 102 3.10 5.26 16.54
N TYR A 103 2.16 4.31 16.46
CA TYR A 103 1.01 4.43 15.58
C TYR A 103 -0.16 3.54 16.02
N HIS A 104 -1.39 4.06 15.87
CA HIS A 104 -2.63 3.32 16.10
C HIS A 104 -3.51 3.33 14.84
N ARG A 105 -3.90 2.14 14.36
CA ARG A 105 -4.79 1.97 13.21
C ARG A 105 -6.02 1.14 13.59
N PRO A 106 -7.18 1.80 13.85
CA PRO A 106 -8.41 1.07 14.22
C PRO A 106 -8.98 0.24 13.06
N TYR A 107 -8.99 0.81 11.84
CA TYR A 107 -9.63 0.23 10.67
C TYR A 107 -8.69 -0.68 9.88
N GLY A 108 -9.10 -1.93 9.65
CA GLY A 108 -8.23 -2.98 9.09
C GLY A 108 -8.22 -3.12 7.57
N TYR A 109 -9.10 -2.43 6.83
CA TYR A 109 -9.26 -2.64 5.38
C TYR A 109 -8.49 -1.68 4.48
N ILE A 110 -7.82 -0.70 5.04
CA ILE A 110 -6.99 0.27 4.32
C ILE A 110 -5.56 0.16 4.80
N GLY A 111 -4.61 0.15 3.86
CA GLY A 111 -3.19 0.25 4.15
C GLY A 111 -2.83 1.60 4.79
N PHE A 112 -1.64 1.66 5.39
CA PHE A 112 -1.11 2.86 6.03
C PHE A 112 0.41 2.84 6.04
N GLU A 113 0.99 4.03 6.09
CA GLU A 113 2.44 4.23 6.26
C GLU A 113 2.73 4.77 7.66
N VAL A 114 3.81 4.29 8.26
CA VAL A 114 4.31 4.76 9.56
C VAL A 114 5.75 5.24 9.39
N ASP A 115 6.01 6.51 9.70
CA ASP A 115 7.36 7.06 9.76
C ASP A 115 8.03 6.58 11.06
N ILE A 116 9.02 5.71 10.91
CA ILE A 116 9.76 5.14 12.04
C ILE A 116 11.11 5.82 12.27
N THR A 117 11.46 6.81 11.44
CA THR A 117 12.75 7.51 11.51
C THR A 117 13.12 8.01 12.90
N PRO A 118 12.19 8.66 13.66
CA PRO A 118 12.52 9.19 14.98
C PRO A 118 12.76 8.12 16.07
N TYR A 119 12.33 6.89 15.82
CA TYR A 119 12.24 5.83 16.83
C TYR A 119 13.30 4.75 16.67
N ILE A 120 14.06 4.76 15.55
CA ILE A 120 15.08 3.73 15.26
C ILE A 120 16.48 4.21 15.60
N GLU A 121 17.34 3.26 15.97
CA GLU A 121 18.76 3.46 16.12
C GLU A 121 19.51 2.90 14.88
N LEU A 122 20.14 3.80 14.10
CA LEU A 122 20.90 3.39 12.92
C LEU A 122 22.16 2.61 13.30
N GLY A 123 22.44 1.54 12.56
CA GLY A 123 23.59 0.67 12.79
C GLY A 123 23.45 -0.27 13.98
N LYS A 124 22.25 -0.30 14.63
CA LYS A 124 21.94 -1.21 15.73
C LYS A 124 20.72 -2.06 15.42
N GLU A 125 20.47 -3.05 16.26
CA GLU A 125 19.22 -3.80 16.25
C GLU A 125 18.09 -2.96 16.80
N ASN A 126 16.95 -3.00 16.12
CA ASN A 126 15.70 -2.39 16.53
C ASN A 126 14.63 -3.48 16.61
N THR A 127 13.67 -3.28 17.48
CA THR A 127 12.52 -4.18 17.64
C THR A 127 11.26 -3.49 17.15
N ILE A 128 10.52 -4.17 16.29
CA ILE A 128 9.13 -3.83 16.00
C ILE A 128 8.21 -4.84 16.67
N ALA A 129 7.13 -4.34 17.30
CA ALA A 129 5.99 -5.16 17.68
C ALA A 129 4.71 -4.58 17.08
N VAL A 130 3.85 -5.47 16.58
CA VAL A 130 2.52 -5.15 16.07
C VAL A 130 1.52 -5.90 16.91
N GLU A 131 0.79 -5.17 17.71
CA GLU A 131 -0.31 -5.70 18.53
C GLU A 131 -1.63 -5.47 17.79
N MET A 132 -2.53 -6.41 17.87
CA MET A 132 -3.89 -6.25 17.38
C MET A 132 -4.89 -6.94 18.28
N ASN A 133 -6.05 -6.30 18.37
CA ASN A 133 -7.18 -6.82 19.13
C ASN A 133 -8.46 -6.64 18.32
N GLN A 134 -8.91 -7.75 17.72
CA GLN A 134 -10.08 -7.75 16.89
C GLN A 134 -11.35 -7.61 17.74
N GLU A 135 -12.22 -6.68 17.37
CA GLU A 135 -13.53 -6.52 17.99
C GLU A 135 -14.45 -7.71 17.67
N VAL A 136 -15.13 -8.17 18.70
CA VAL A 136 -16.13 -9.25 18.60
C VAL A 136 -17.39 -8.72 17.93
N LEU A 137 -17.98 -9.50 17.00
CA LEU A 137 -19.21 -9.16 16.29
C LEU A 137 -19.15 -7.89 15.42
N SER A 138 -17.97 -7.52 14.95
CA SER A 138 -17.75 -6.28 14.18
C SER A 138 -18.24 -6.35 12.72
N ALA A 139 -18.45 -7.54 12.16
CA ALA A 139 -18.86 -7.72 10.76
C ALA A 139 -19.82 -8.90 10.56
N ARG A 140 -20.45 -8.96 9.39
CA ARG A 140 -21.34 -10.06 8.95
C ARG A 140 -20.66 -11.08 8.05
N TRP A 141 -19.37 -10.92 7.81
CA TRP A 141 -18.53 -11.80 7.01
C TRP A 141 -17.29 -12.19 7.78
N TYR A 142 -16.53 -13.14 7.26
CA TYR A 142 -15.24 -13.50 7.82
C TYR A 142 -14.25 -12.35 7.62
N THR A 143 -13.74 -11.80 8.71
CA THR A 143 -12.80 -10.67 8.68
C THR A 143 -11.34 -11.10 8.64
N GLY A 144 -11.05 -12.30 9.16
CA GLY A 144 -9.70 -12.70 9.50
C GLY A 144 -9.13 -11.90 10.68
N ALA A 145 -7.92 -12.19 11.08
CA ALA A 145 -7.18 -11.42 12.08
C ALA A 145 -5.68 -11.66 11.95
N GLY A 146 -4.93 -10.62 11.70
CA GLY A 146 -3.49 -10.72 11.51
C GLY A 146 -2.95 -9.60 10.62
N ILE A 147 -1.66 -9.65 10.37
CA ILE A 147 -1.04 -8.90 9.29
C ILE A 147 -1.34 -9.68 8.00
N TYR A 148 -2.53 -9.46 7.45
CA TYR A 148 -3.09 -10.31 6.40
C TYR A 148 -2.67 -9.91 4.97
N ARG A 149 -1.89 -8.83 4.85
CA ARG A 149 -1.27 -8.36 3.61
C ARG A 149 0.22 -8.11 3.81
N ASN A 150 0.89 -7.57 2.79
CA ASN A 150 2.33 -7.32 2.85
C ASN A 150 2.70 -6.17 3.78
N VAL A 151 3.93 -6.23 4.26
CA VAL A 151 4.63 -5.12 4.91
C VAL A 151 5.87 -4.79 4.08
N TRP A 152 6.09 -3.49 3.84
CA TRP A 152 7.21 -2.96 3.09
C TRP A 152 8.03 -2.02 3.95
N LEU A 153 9.33 -2.13 3.85
CA LEU A 153 10.27 -1.14 4.39
C LEU A 153 10.68 -0.22 3.25
N GLU A 154 10.49 1.09 3.44
CA GLU A 154 10.95 2.10 2.50
C GLU A 154 12.01 3.01 3.15
N ILE A 155 13.04 3.33 2.36
CA ILE A 155 14.07 4.30 2.72
C ILE A 155 14.13 5.30 1.57
N LYS A 156 13.95 6.58 1.89
CA LYS A 156 13.75 7.64 0.91
C LYS A 156 14.35 8.97 1.36
N ASN A 157 14.61 9.85 0.40
CA ASN A 157 15.11 11.20 0.69
C ASN A 157 14.08 11.98 1.51
N PRO A 158 14.48 12.91 2.40
CA PRO A 158 13.56 13.82 3.09
C PRO A 158 12.65 14.61 2.13
N VAL A 159 13.11 14.91 0.93
CA VAL A 159 12.29 15.47 -0.15
C VAL A 159 11.89 14.32 -1.08
N HIS A 160 10.62 13.95 -1.05
CA HIS A 160 10.12 12.78 -1.77
C HIS A 160 8.64 12.93 -2.18
N VAL A 161 8.21 12.11 -3.13
CA VAL A 161 6.78 11.96 -3.44
C VAL A 161 6.08 11.29 -2.26
N ALA A 162 5.02 11.89 -1.76
CA ALA A 162 4.26 11.41 -0.61
C ALA A 162 3.70 10.00 -0.87
N HIS A 163 3.44 9.27 0.21
CA HIS A 163 2.71 8.01 0.16
C HIS A 163 1.35 8.21 -0.54
N TRP A 164 1.07 7.40 -1.59
CA TRP A 164 -0.08 7.58 -2.50
C TRP A 164 -0.24 9.02 -3.02
N GLY A 165 0.87 9.70 -3.20
CA GLY A 165 0.90 11.12 -3.51
C GLY A 165 0.62 11.46 -4.98
N THR A 166 0.50 10.47 -5.88
CA THR A 166 0.21 10.72 -7.29
C THR A 166 -1.23 10.38 -7.62
N ASN A 167 -1.98 11.36 -8.13
CA ASN A 167 -3.33 11.18 -8.67
C ASN A 167 -3.31 11.46 -10.17
N VAL A 168 -3.80 10.50 -10.97
CA VAL A 168 -3.81 10.59 -12.43
C VAL A 168 -5.24 10.51 -12.94
N THR A 169 -5.63 11.48 -13.74
CA THR A 169 -6.94 11.50 -14.41
C THR A 169 -6.78 11.75 -15.91
N THR A 170 -7.76 11.32 -16.69
CA THR A 170 -7.81 11.50 -18.14
C THR A 170 -9.12 12.18 -18.54
N PRO A 171 -9.24 13.51 -18.30
CA PRO A 171 -10.51 14.23 -18.46
C PRO A 171 -10.99 14.29 -19.90
N GLU A 172 -10.07 14.27 -20.87
CA GLU A 172 -10.39 14.35 -22.28
C GLU A 172 -9.67 13.24 -23.04
N ILE A 173 -10.43 12.42 -23.76
CA ILE A 173 -9.89 11.35 -24.58
C ILE A 173 -10.53 11.29 -25.96
N SER A 174 -9.72 10.91 -26.94
CA SER A 174 -10.14 10.49 -28.27
C SER A 174 -9.15 9.46 -28.82
N ASN A 175 -9.40 8.91 -29.99
CA ASN A 175 -8.44 8.03 -30.65
C ASN A 175 -7.17 8.74 -31.12
N GLU A 176 -7.22 10.07 -31.25
CA GLU A 176 -6.10 10.86 -31.74
C GLU A 176 -5.28 11.45 -30.58
N LYS A 177 -5.94 11.76 -29.46
CA LYS A 177 -5.31 12.46 -28.35
C LYS A 177 -5.99 12.16 -27.02
N ALA A 178 -5.21 12.11 -25.96
CA ALA A 178 -5.70 12.16 -24.58
C ALA A 178 -4.97 13.26 -23.79
N LEU A 179 -5.72 13.94 -22.93
CA LEU A 179 -5.15 14.83 -21.92
C LEU A 179 -5.00 14.01 -20.62
N VAL A 180 -3.79 13.97 -20.07
CA VAL A 180 -3.48 13.34 -18.78
C VAL A 180 -3.20 14.44 -17.78
N ALA A 181 -4.06 14.58 -16.77
CA ALA A 181 -3.89 15.51 -15.67
C ALA A 181 -3.32 14.74 -14.46
N ILE A 182 -2.20 15.23 -13.93
CA ILE A 182 -1.44 14.56 -12.87
C ILE A 182 -1.25 15.55 -11.72
N GLU A 183 -1.70 15.16 -10.55
CA GLU A 183 -1.37 15.81 -9.29
C GLU A 183 -0.32 15.00 -8.56
N THR A 184 0.83 15.60 -8.24
CA THR A 184 1.89 14.98 -7.45
C THR A 184 2.10 15.74 -6.16
N LYS A 185 1.87 15.07 -5.01
CA LYS A 185 2.14 15.61 -3.68
C LYS A 185 3.58 15.29 -3.30
N VAL A 186 4.34 16.33 -3.01
CA VAL A 186 5.75 16.25 -2.61
C VAL A 186 5.89 16.71 -1.17
N GLU A 187 6.61 15.93 -0.37
CA GLU A 187 6.95 16.23 1.02
C GLU A 187 8.40 16.70 1.15
N ASN A 188 8.64 17.61 2.10
CA ASN A 188 9.95 18.08 2.52
C ASN A 188 10.05 17.99 4.05
N LYS A 189 10.35 16.81 4.56
CA LYS A 189 10.28 16.47 6.00
C LYS A 189 11.30 17.22 6.87
N ASN A 190 12.43 17.60 6.31
CA ASN A 190 13.53 18.22 7.07
C ASN A 190 13.72 19.69 6.70
N SER A 191 12.73 20.35 6.08
CA SER A 191 12.83 21.73 5.58
C SER A 191 14.10 21.94 4.75
N SER A 192 14.45 20.94 3.94
CA SER A 192 15.62 20.98 3.07
C SER A 192 15.53 22.16 2.10
N LYS A 193 16.64 22.87 1.93
CA LYS A 193 16.75 24.01 0.99
C LYS A 193 17.50 23.59 -0.25
N GLY A 194 17.16 24.20 -1.38
CA GLY A 194 17.83 23.95 -2.65
C GLY A 194 16.90 24.21 -3.84
N ASP A 195 17.47 24.05 -5.01
CA ASP A 195 16.73 24.11 -6.25
C ASP A 195 16.16 22.70 -6.54
N PHE A 196 14.85 22.58 -6.41
CA PHE A 196 14.15 21.31 -6.66
C PHE A 196 13.34 21.39 -7.94
N SER A 197 13.24 20.28 -8.66
CA SER A 197 12.33 20.13 -9.79
C SER A 197 11.66 18.76 -9.79
N LEU A 198 10.44 18.72 -10.33
CA LEU A 198 9.67 17.51 -10.58
C LEU A 198 9.63 17.24 -12.08
N GLN A 199 10.20 16.14 -12.50
CA GLN A 199 10.00 15.61 -13.84
C GLN A 199 8.94 14.50 -13.77
N THR A 200 7.89 14.66 -14.58
CA THR A 200 6.86 13.64 -14.76
C THR A 200 6.99 13.06 -16.15
N THR A 201 7.23 11.76 -16.24
CA THR A 201 7.38 11.02 -17.49
C THR A 201 6.29 9.98 -17.59
N ILE A 202 5.61 9.88 -18.73
CA ILE A 202 4.66 8.81 -19.03
C ILE A 202 5.35 7.77 -19.90
N LEU A 203 5.33 6.52 -19.45
CA LEU A 203 5.85 5.36 -20.17
C LEU A 203 4.69 4.49 -20.70
N ASP A 204 4.87 3.92 -21.87
CA ASP A 204 4.00 2.87 -22.41
C ASP A 204 4.26 1.49 -21.74
N GLN A 205 3.59 0.43 -22.19
CA GLN A 205 3.79 -0.93 -21.65
C GLN A 205 5.18 -1.50 -21.95
N GLU A 206 5.81 -1.06 -23.02
CA GLU A 206 7.14 -1.46 -23.45
C GLU A 206 8.23 -0.68 -22.71
N GLY A 207 7.85 0.36 -21.93
CA GLY A 207 8.78 1.21 -21.17
C GLY A 207 9.33 2.38 -21.97
N ASN A 208 8.77 2.70 -23.14
CA ASN A 208 9.18 3.87 -23.93
C ASN A 208 8.52 5.13 -23.38
N GLU A 209 9.26 6.23 -23.36
CA GLU A 209 8.74 7.55 -23.03
C GLU A 209 7.79 8.03 -24.14
N VAL A 210 6.55 8.35 -23.76
CA VAL A 210 5.53 8.87 -24.67
C VAL A 210 5.15 10.33 -24.39
N ALA A 211 5.45 10.83 -23.20
CA ALA A 211 5.34 12.24 -22.83
C ALA A 211 6.19 12.53 -21.60
N SER A 212 6.69 13.76 -21.49
CA SER A 212 7.44 14.22 -20.32
C SER A 212 7.26 15.72 -20.10
N LYS A 213 7.31 16.13 -18.82
CA LYS A 213 7.25 17.54 -18.42
C LYS A 213 8.06 17.72 -17.14
N THR A 214 8.83 18.80 -17.07
CA THR A 214 9.59 19.19 -15.88
C THR A 214 9.12 20.56 -15.40
N GLU A 215 8.95 20.71 -14.09
CA GLU A 215 8.61 21.97 -13.43
C GLU A 215 9.44 22.14 -12.17
N ASP A 216 9.83 23.40 -11.89
CA ASP A 216 10.52 23.74 -10.66
C ASP A 216 9.57 23.66 -9.46
N ILE A 217 10.08 23.22 -8.32
CA ILE A 217 9.35 23.08 -7.07
C ILE A 217 9.82 24.16 -6.09
N ASP A 218 8.88 24.98 -5.60
CA ASP A 218 9.11 25.93 -4.51
C ASP A 218 8.22 25.58 -3.32
N PHE A 219 8.84 25.13 -2.22
CA PHE A 219 8.12 24.77 -1.00
C PHE A 219 7.61 25.98 -0.21
N GLN A 220 8.16 27.21 -0.40
CA GLN A 220 7.74 28.41 0.34
C GLN A 220 7.59 28.17 1.85
N GLU A 221 8.53 27.44 2.44
CA GLU A 221 8.52 27.03 3.86
C GLU A 221 7.41 25.98 4.23
N GLN A 222 6.69 25.43 3.24
CA GLN A 222 5.72 24.37 3.48
C GLN A 222 6.40 23.00 3.52
N GLU A 223 5.93 22.13 4.40
CA GLU A 223 6.40 20.74 4.47
C GLU A 223 5.80 19.85 3.37
N ARG A 224 4.71 20.28 2.73
CA ARG A 224 4.04 19.54 1.67
C ARG A 224 3.45 20.50 0.64
N ILE A 225 3.66 20.19 -0.62
CA ILE A 225 3.07 20.92 -1.76
C ILE A 225 2.38 19.95 -2.71
N SER A 226 1.49 20.49 -3.55
CA SER A 226 0.83 19.75 -4.63
C SER A 226 1.18 20.40 -5.96
N VAL A 227 1.83 19.63 -6.84
CA VAL A 227 2.22 20.07 -8.19
C VAL A 227 1.21 19.52 -9.18
N GLN A 228 0.61 20.41 -9.99
CA GLN A 228 -0.36 20.05 -11.03
C GLN A 228 0.31 20.10 -12.39
N GLN A 229 0.25 19.01 -13.13
CA GLN A 229 0.81 18.93 -14.48
C GLN A 229 -0.18 18.35 -15.47
N GLU A 230 -0.16 18.84 -16.70
CA GLU A 230 -0.92 18.29 -17.81
C GLU A 230 0.02 17.88 -18.92
N LEU A 231 -0.15 16.63 -19.38
CA LEU A 231 0.58 16.05 -20.51
C LEU A 231 -0.40 15.53 -21.55
N SER A 232 0.00 15.61 -22.82
CA SER A 232 -0.79 15.10 -23.94
C SER A 232 -0.19 13.82 -24.49
N LEU A 233 -1.03 12.79 -24.65
CA LEU A 233 -0.68 11.57 -25.37
C LEU A 233 -1.24 11.62 -26.78
N SER A 234 -0.41 11.34 -27.78
CA SER A 234 -0.82 11.18 -29.17
C SER A 234 -1.19 9.73 -29.45
N GLN A 235 -2.31 9.50 -30.12
CA GLN A 235 -2.82 8.17 -30.47
C GLN A 235 -2.78 7.19 -29.29
N PRO A 236 -3.43 7.52 -28.15
CA PRO A 236 -3.35 6.70 -26.94
C PRO A 236 -4.01 5.33 -27.12
N ASN A 237 -3.43 4.32 -26.51
CA ASN A 237 -4.11 3.05 -26.29
C ASN A 237 -5.10 3.21 -25.14
N LEU A 238 -6.40 3.15 -25.42
CA LEU A 238 -7.42 3.32 -24.41
C LEU A 238 -7.55 2.03 -23.56
N TRP A 239 -7.75 2.24 -22.28
CA TRP A 239 -8.11 1.16 -21.38
C TRP A 239 -9.61 0.85 -21.49
N ASP A 240 -9.97 -0.40 -21.70
CA ASP A 240 -11.35 -0.87 -21.57
C ASP A 240 -11.40 -2.30 -20.98
N LEU A 241 -12.61 -2.88 -20.88
CA LEU A 241 -12.83 -4.20 -20.26
C LEU A 241 -12.15 -5.34 -21.03
N ASP A 242 -12.04 -5.22 -22.35
CA ASP A 242 -11.49 -6.25 -23.23
C ASP A 242 -9.99 -6.03 -23.47
N SER A 243 -9.54 -4.77 -23.43
CA SER A 243 -8.16 -4.35 -23.66
C SER A 243 -7.70 -3.40 -22.53
N PRO A 244 -7.34 -3.92 -21.36
CA PRO A 244 -6.96 -3.11 -20.19
C PRO A 244 -5.52 -2.59 -20.30
N TYR A 245 -5.25 -1.75 -21.30
CA TYR A 245 -3.93 -1.18 -21.52
C TYR A 245 -3.54 -0.22 -20.40
N LEU A 246 -2.33 -0.37 -19.87
CA LEU A 246 -1.83 0.43 -18.77
C LEU A 246 -0.58 1.19 -19.17
N TYR A 247 -0.54 2.46 -18.82
CA TYR A 247 0.62 3.32 -18.81
C TYR A 247 1.21 3.43 -17.41
N LYS A 248 2.39 3.98 -17.31
CA LYS A 248 3.06 4.28 -16.06
C LYS A 248 3.47 5.74 -16.03
N VAL A 249 3.09 6.47 -14.97
CA VAL A 249 3.67 7.75 -14.60
C VAL A 249 4.88 7.50 -13.74
N VAL A 250 6.01 8.08 -14.09
CA VAL A 250 7.24 8.13 -13.29
C VAL A 250 7.43 9.57 -12.83
N SER A 251 7.28 9.82 -11.54
CA SER A 251 7.54 11.11 -10.91
C SER A 251 8.95 11.09 -10.33
N THR A 252 9.85 11.88 -10.90
CA THR A 252 11.25 11.96 -10.48
C THR A 252 11.54 13.34 -9.90
N ILE A 253 12.06 13.38 -8.67
CA ILE A 253 12.46 14.63 -8.01
C ILE A 253 13.96 14.77 -8.16
N PHE A 254 14.38 15.96 -8.59
CA PHE A 254 15.78 16.37 -8.68
C PHE A 254 16.07 17.47 -7.66
N GLN A 255 17.28 17.44 -7.10
CA GLN A 255 17.89 18.54 -6.37
C GLN A 255 19.21 18.89 -7.05
N TYR A 256 19.40 20.15 -7.47
CA TYR A 256 20.59 20.58 -8.25
C TYR A 256 20.91 19.65 -9.44
N ASN A 257 19.89 19.22 -10.17
CA ASN A 257 19.97 18.24 -11.30
C ASN A 257 20.40 16.82 -10.91
N GLN A 258 20.48 16.51 -9.63
CA GLN A 258 20.72 15.14 -9.16
C GLN A 258 19.38 14.50 -8.77
N GLU A 259 19.08 13.30 -9.30
CA GLU A 259 17.90 12.53 -8.90
C GLU A 259 18.00 12.16 -7.41
N ILE A 260 16.96 12.52 -6.64
CA ILE A 260 16.88 12.26 -5.19
C ILE A 260 15.68 11.39 -4.81
N ASP A 261 14.64 11.32 -5.65
CA ASP A 261 13.49 10.42 -5.44
C ASP A 261 12.86 10.03 -6.78
N ARG A 262 12.28 8.84 -6.81
CA ARG A 262 11.53 8.30 -7.96
C ARG A 262 10.33 7.50 -7.47
N TYR A 263 9.15 7.83 -8.00
CA TYR A 263 7.89 7.18 -7.64
C TYR A 263 7.11 6.79 -8.89
N GLU A 264 6.58 5.57 -8.92
CA GLU A 264 5.87 5.04 -10.08
C GLU A 264 4.39 4.83 -9.77
N THR A 265 3.52 5.23 -10.72
CA THR A 265 2.08 5.07 -10.61
C THR A 265 1.51 4.54 -11.92
N THR A 266 0.82 3.40 -11.86
CA THR A 266 0.18 2.81 -13.04
C THR A 266 -1.21 3.39 -13.24
N PHE A 267 -1.59 3.68 -14.50
CA PHE A 267 -2.91 4.21 -14.84
C PHE A 267 -3.39 3.71 -16.22
N GLY A 268 -4.70 3.78 -16.44
CA GLY A 268 -5.31 3.51 -17.75
C GLY A 268 -5.95 4.78 -18.30
N VAL A 269 -5.80 5.01 -19.61
CA VAL A 269 -6.43 6.13 -20.31
C VAL A 269 -7.88 5.78 -20.62
N ARG A 270 -8.81 6.34 -19.84
CA ARG A 270 -10.25 6.07 -19.99
C ARG A 270 -11.09 7.20 -19.41
N THR A 271 -12.32 7.30 -19.90
CA THR A 271 -13.39 8.05 -19.22
C THR A 271 -14.41 7.08 -18.59
N ILE A 272 -14.96 7.47 -17.46
CA ILE A 272 -16.03 6.75 -16.76
C ILE A 272 -17.16 7.74 -16.50
N GLU A 273 -18.37 7.35 -16.86
CA GLU A 273 -19.58 8.13 -16.62
C GLU A 273 -20.68 7.26 -16.03
N PHE A 274 -21.34 7.80 -15.01
CA PHE A 274 -22.59 7.27 -14.46
C PHE A 274 -23.71 8.25 -14.74
N SER A 275 -24.74 7.80 -15.46
CA SER A 275 -25.90 8.62 -15.79
C SER A 275 -27.20 7.85 -15.54
N ARG A 276 -28.34 8.51 -15.79
CA ARG A 276 -29.67 7.83 -15.75
C ARG A 276 -29.80 6.74 -16.81
N GLU A 277 -28.99 6.82 -17.87
CA GLU A 277 -29.01 5.84 -18.95
C GLU A 277 -28.13 4.62 -18.68
N GLY A 278 -27.22 4.70 -17.71
CA GLY A 278 -26.39 3.61 -17.28
C GLY A 278 -24.95 3.98 -16.99
N PHE A 279 -24.08 2.97 -17.04
CA PHE A 279 -22.64 3.08 -16.86
C PHE A 279 -21.95 3.07 -18.21
N PHE A 280 -21.00 3.99 -18.41
CA PHE A 280 -20.27 4.15 -19.65
C PHE A 280 -18.76 4.14 -19.40
N ILE A 281 -18.04 3.45 -20.26
CA ILE A 281 -16.57 3.51 -20.37
C ILE A 281 -16.25 3.99 -21.80
N ASN A 282 -15.44 5.04 -21.93
CA ASN A 282 -15.06 5.62 -23.21
C ASN A 282 -16.28 5.91 -24.10
N ASN A 283 -17.33 6.48 -23.52
CA ASN A 283 -18.62 6.76 -24.16
C ASN A 283 -19.39 5.52 -24.64
N ARG A 284 -18.94 4.30 -24.34
CA ARG A 284 -19.65 3.05 -24.63
C ARG A 284 -20.40 2.58 -23.41
N LYS A 285 -21.71 2.33 -23.59
CA LYS A 285 -22.54 1.80 -22.51
C LYS A 285 -22.14 0.36 -22.16
N GLU A 286 -21.84 0.14 -20.90
CA GLU A 286 -21.43 -1.16 -20.38
C GLU A 286 -22.46 -1.71 -19.39
N LYS A 287 -22.76 -3.00 -19.52
CA LYS A 287 -23.58 -3.71 -18.56
C LYS A 287 -22.71 -4.30 -17.47
N ILE A 288 -22.87 -3.81 -16.23
CA ILE A 288 -22.15 -4.36 -15.07
C ILE A 288 -22.70 -5.75 -14.75
N LYS A 289 -21.81 -6.75 -14.74
CA LYS A 289 -22.05 -8.13 -14.32
C LYS A 289 -21.11 -8.42 -13.17
N GLY A 290 -21.54 -8.07 -11.95
CA GLY A 290 -20.71 -8.09 -10.76
C GLY A 290 -20.98 -9.28 -9.86
N VAL A 291 -20.01 -9.57 -9.01
CA VAL A 291 -20.10 -10.49 -7.87
C VAL A 291 -19.54 -9.80 -6.62
N CYS A 292 -19.92 -10.32 -5.46
CA CYS A 292 -19.27 -9.93 -4.22
C CYS A 292 -18.11 -10.87 -3.94
N LEU A 293 -16.90 -10.33 -3.91
CA LEU A 293 -15.71 -11.06 -3.53
C LEU A 293 -15.23 -10.55 -2.17
N HIS A 294 -15.31 -11.39 -1.16
CA HIS A 294 -14.73 -11.11 0.13
C HIS A 294 -13.25 -11.53 0.12
N HIS A 295 -12.46 -11.01 1.02
CA HIS A 295 -11.00 -11.22 1.07
C HIS A 295 -10.58 -12.57 1.68
N ASP A 296 -11.48 -13.54 1.78
CA ASP A 296 -11.15 -14.89 2.21
C ASP A 296 -10.73 -15.79 1.03
N LEU A 297 -9.78 -16.65 1.28
CA LEU A 297 -9.17 -17.57 0.31
C LEU A 297 -9.27 -19.03 0.77
N GLY A 298 -10.39 -19.41 1.42
CA GLY A 298 -10.62 -20.75 1.95
C GLY A 298 -9.61 -21.12 3.03
N PRO A 299 -8.80 -22.18 2.86
CA PRO A 299 -7.88 -22.62 3.90
C PRO A 299 -6.74 -21.63 4.24
N LEU A 300 -6.58 -20.58 3.45
CA LEU A 300 -5.64 -19.50 3.72
C LEU A 300 -6.26 -18.38 4.57
N GLY A 301 -7.58 -18.46 4.84
CA GLY A 301 -8.30 -17.39 5.52
C GLY A 301 -8.20 -16.07 4.74
N SER A 302 -7.96 -14.97 5.45
CA SER A 302 -7.76 -13.65 4.86
C SER A 302 -6.31 -13.38 4.41
N ALA A 303 -5.37 -14.27 4.68
CA ALA A 303 -3.99 -14.10 4.25
C ALA A 303 -3.88 -14.02 2.72
N VAL A 304 -3.57 -12.84 2.20
CA VAL A 304 -3.60 -12.56 0.76
C VAL A 304 -2.49 -13.32 0.04
N ASN A 305 -2.90 -14.27 -0.80
CA ASN A 305 -2.00 -14.96 -1.72
C ASN A 305 -2.30 -14.51 -3.15
N ARG A 306 -1.34 -13.85 -3.79
CA ARG A 306 -1.50 -13.30 -5.14
C ARG A 306 -2.01 -14.34 -6.14
N ARG A 307 -1.40 -15.54 -6.17
CA ARG A 307 -1.79 -16.58 -7.14
C ARG A 307 -3.21 -17.13 -6.89
N ALA A 308 -3.60 -17.25 -5.62
CA ALA A 308 -4.97 -17.67 -5.28
C ALA A 308 -5.99 -16.62 -5.72
N THR A 309 -5.72 -15.33 -5.50
CA THR A 309 -6.57 -14.22 -5.95
C THR A 309 -6.65 -14.16 -7.48
N GLU A 310 -5.52 -14.30 -8.17
CA GLU A 310 -5.49 -14.37 -9.64
C GLU A 310 -6.37 -15.52 -10.17
N ARG A 311 -6.31 -16.70 -9.54
CA ARG A 311 -7.15 -17.85 -9.92
C ARG A 311 -8.63 -17.53 -9.73
N GLN A 312 -9.04 -16.92 -8.63
CA GLN A 312 -10.42 -16.51 -8.41
C GLN A 312 -10.90 -15.55 -9.51
N LEU A 313 -10.10 -14.52 -9.81
CA LEU A 313 -10.42 -13.53 -10.85
C LEU A 313 -10.50 -14.17 -12.25
N GLN A 314 -9.62 -15.12 -12.56
CA GLN A 314 -9.67 -15.86 -13.83
C GLN A 314 -10.98 -16.65 -13.97
N ILE A 315 -11.38 -17.39 -12.92
CA ILE A 315 -12.65 -18.14 -12.91
C ILE A 315 -13.84 -17.20 -13.10
N MET A 316 -13.86 -16.06 -12.41
CA MET A 316 -14.93 -15.07 -12.53
C MET A 316 -14.98 -14.48 -13.94
N LYS A 317 -13.82 -14.16 -14.52
CA LYS A 317 -13.74 -13.68 -15.91
C LYS A 317 -14.28 -14.70 -16.89
N ASP A 318 -13.95 -15.98 -16.74
CA ASP A 318 -14.45 -17.08 -17.59
C ASP A 318 -15.97 -17.26 -17.46
N MET A 319 -16.56 -16.91 -16.30
CA MET A 319 -18.01 -16.86 -16.09
C MET A 319 -18.67 -15.64 -16.73
N GLY A 320 -17.92 -14.71 -17.29
CA GLY A 320 -18.42 -13.48 -17.89
C GLY A 320 -18.64 -12.33 -16.90
N VAL A 321 -18.04 -12.39 -15.71
CA VAL A 321 -18.02 -11.31 -14.71
C VAL A 321 -17.07 -10.21 -15.19
N ASN A 322 -17.49 -8.93 -15.02
CA ASN A 322 -16.69 -7.75 -15.35
C ASN A 322 -16.62 -6.71 -14.21
N ALA A 323 -17.20 -7.00 -13.04
CA ALA A 323 -17.14 -6.15 -11.86
C ALA A 323 -17.23 -6.95 -10.55
#